data_4639e6188f0726d6d40dc78bbd4173b8
#
_entry.id   4639e6188f0726d6d40dc78bbd4173b8
#
_cell.length_a   1.000
_cell.length_b   1.000
_cell.length_c   1.000
_cell.angle_alpha   90.00
_cell.angle_beta   90.00
_cell.angle_gamma   90.00
#
_symmetry.space_group_name_H-M   'P 1'
#
loop_
_entity.id
_entity.type
_entity.pdbx_description
1 polymer ?
#
loop_
_entity_poly.entity_id
_entity_poly.type
_entity_poly.pdbx_seq_one_letter_code
_entity_poly.pdbx_strand_id
1 'polypeptide(L)'
;TNPLVEAGYTKADLVAFTIYEGFQVKISNTLLVSFIGTFPITFLIIANFVKPAINNLKSSTYVIYLISFLFLFYSGLFAAYQTFPIGIKFLLQFNESEIILRTQNYFQLVSRISLIFGISFQTPLVIYFLIKKNIIKLSLFTNNRKEVFIFVLIFSAILTPTGDPITLFIFTIPLYLLIELVVYLNSRN
;
A
#
# COMPACT_ATOMS: atom_id res chain seq x y z
N THR A 1 -15.35 12.06 -1.97
CA THR A 1 -15.35 12.43 -0.52
C THR A 1 -13.92 12.73 -0.10
N ASN A 2 -13.73 13.80 0.70
CA ASN A 2 -12.41 14.18 1.17
C ASN A 2 -12.16 13.47 2.52
N PRO A 3 -11.06 12.71 2.71
CA PRO A 3 -10.76 11.99 3.96
C PRO A 3 -10.75 12.89 5.21
N LEU A 4 -10.43 14.19 5.05
CA LEU A 4 -10.52 15.19 6.12
C LEU A 4 -11.95 15.40 6.59
N VAL A 5 -12.89 15.49 5.65
CA VAL A 5 -14.32 15.73 5.99
C VAL A 5 -14.89 14.53 6.73
N GLU A 6 -14.50 13.32 6.35
CA GLU A 6 -14.88 12.08 7.05
C GLU A 6 -14.27 12.00 8.44
N ALA A 7 -13.10 12.61 8.65
CA ALA A 7 -12.47 12.74 9.96
C ALA A 7 -13.06 13.88 10.82
N GLY A 8 -13.98 14.68 10.28
CA GLY A 8 -14.65 15.79 10.98
C GLY A 8 -13.95 17.15 10.85
N TYR A 9 -12.97 17.26 9.94
CA TYR A 9 -12.24 18.52 9.68
C TYR A 9 -12.57 19.09 8.31
N THR A 10 -12.50 20.42 8.19
CA THR A 10 -12.67 21.14 6.92
C THR A 10 -11.31 21.56 6.37
N LYS A 11 -11.27 21.98 5.10
CA LYS A 11 -10.04 22.58 4.54
C LYS A 11 -9.61 23.85 5.26
N ALA A 12 -10.54 24.52 5.93
CA ALA A 12 -10.28 25.73 6.69
C ALA A 12 -9.46 25.46 7.97
N ASP A 13 -9.46 24.22 8.47
CA ASP A 13 -8.72 23.83 9.67
C ASP A 13 -7.23 23.52 9.37
N LEU A 14 -6.84 23.54 8.10
CA LEU A 14 -5.44 23.37 7.68
C LEU A 14 -4.72 24.70 7.68
N VAL A 15 -3.68 24.82 8.50
CA VAL A 15 -2.87 26.03 8.65
C VAL A 15 -1.48 25.82 8.02
N ALA A 16 -1.02 26.83 7.28
CA ALA A 16 0.35 26.91 6.78
C ALA A 16 1.18 27.81 7.72
N PHE A 17 2.28 27.28 8.23
CA PHE A 17 3.17 28.02 9.14
C PHE A 17 4.30 28.75 8.42
N THR A 18 4.59 28.39 7.16
CA THR A 18 5.64 29.01 6.37
C THR A 18 5.14 29.36 4.97
N ILE A 19 5.72 30.41 4.39
CA ILE A 19 5.31 30.95 3.07
C ILE A 19 5.50 29.90 1.96
N TYR A 20 6.51 29.01 2.08
CA TYR A 20 6.81 28.01 1.07
C TYR A 20 6.06 26.67 1.25
N GLU A 21 5.30 26.48 2.33
CA GLU A 21 4.54 25.23 2.54
C GLU A 21 3.57 24.91 1.40
N GLY A 22 2.83 25.91 0.94
CA GLY A 22 1.91 25.74 -0.19
C GLY A 22 2.59 25.25 -1.46
N PHE A 23 3.83 25.72 -1.72
CA PHE A 23 4.64 25.29 -2.84
C PHE A 23 5.13 23.86 -2.67
N GLN A 24 5.65 23.49 -1.49
CA GLN A 24 6.09 22.13 -1.20
C GLN A 24 4.93 21.12 -1.30
N VAL A 25 3.76 21.46 -0.78
CA VAL A 25 2.56 20.62 -0.88
C VAL A 25 2.15 20.40 -2.33
N LYS A 26 2.17 21.45 -3.16
CA LYS A 26 1.86 21.32 -4.58
C LYS A 26 2.86 20.41 -5.29
N ILE A 27 4.16 20.57 -5.06
CA ILE A 27 5.19 19.73 -5.67
C ILE A 27 5.00 18.27 -5.21
N SER A 28 4.87 18.01 -3.91
CA SER A 28 4.71 16.66 -3.38
C SER A 28 3.47 15.96 -3.95
N ASN A 29 2.34 16.67 -4.02
CA ASN A 29 1.12 16.11 -4.60
C ASN A 29 1.25 15.88 -6.10
N THR A 30 1.87 16.80 -6.85
CA THR A 30 2.09 16.62 -8.29
C THR A 30 2.98 15.42 -8.55
N LEU A 31 4.07 15.25 -7.79
CA LEU A 31 4.96 14.09 -7.90
C LEU A 31 4.22 12.78 -7.58
N LEU A 32 3.39 12.76 -6.54
CA LEU A 32 2.62 11.57 -6.17
C LEU A 32 1.59 11.20 -7.24
N VAL A 33 0.80 12.16 -7.71
CA VAL A 33 -0.20 11.94 -8.76
C VAL A 33 0.47 11.51 -10.07
N SER A 34 1.59 12.14 -10.43
CA SER A 34 2.39 11.75 -11.59
C SER A 34 2.93 10.33 -11.46
N PHE A 35 3.43 9.96 -10.27
CA PHE A 35 3.91 8.60 -10.00
C PHE A 35 2.78 7.57 -10.15
N ILE A 36 1.62 7.81 -9.53
CA ILE A 36 0.46 6.92 -9.63
C ILE A 36 -0.02 6.79 -11.08
N GLY A 37 -0.04 7.89 -11.84
CA GLY A 37 -0.48 7.90 -13.23
C GLY A 37 0.52 7.25 -14.19
N THR A 38 1.83 7.42 -13.97
CA THR A 38 2.88 6.82 -14.81
C THR A 38 3.23 5.39 -14.40
N PHE A 39 2.89 4.97 -13.19
CA PHE A 39 3.23 3.67 -12.64
C PHE A 39 2.79 2.48 -13.53
N PRO A 40 1.55 2.45 -14.10
CA PRO A 40 1.16 1.40 -15.03
C PRO A 40 2.07 1.32 -16.26
N ILE A 41 2.43 2.46 -16.83
CA ILE A 41 3.28 2.54 -18.03
C ILE A 41 4.70 2.07 -17.71
N THR A 42 5.26 2.58 -16.62
CA THR A 42 6.60 2.18 -16.14
C THR A 42 6.66 0.69 -15.87
N PHE A 43 5.63 0.15 -15.21
CA PHE A 43 5.55 -1.29 -14.97
C PHE A 43 5.47 -2.11 -16.26
N LEU A 44 4.68 -1.69 -17.25
CA LEU A 44 4.60 -2.35 -18.55
C LEU A 44 5.94 -2.36 -19.28
N ILE A 45 6.70 -1.27 -19.22
CA ILE A 45 8.04 -1.19 -19.82
C ILE A 45 8.98 -2.19 -19.13
N ILE A 46 9.02 -2.20 -17.79
CA ILE A 46 9.85 -3.11 -17.01
C ILE A 46 9.44 -4.56 -17.26
N ALA A 47 8.14 -4.86 -17.25
CA ALA A 47 7.63 -6.20 -17.47
C ALA A 47 7.96 -6.73 -18.88
N ASN A 48 7.88 -5.88 -19.90
CA ASN A 48 8.30 -6.24 -21.26
C ASN A 48 9.81 -6.48 -21.37
N PHE A 49 10.60 -5.71 -20.64
CA PHE A 49 12.05 -5.90 -20.59
C PHE A 49 12.44 -7.21 -19.89
N VAL A 50 11.74 -7.58 -18.82
CA VAL A 50 11.99 -8.82 -18.07
C VAL A 50 11.42 -10.06 -18.75
N LYS A 51 10.39 -9.90 -19.59
CA LYS A 51 9.71 -11.00 -20.30
C LYS A 51 10.66 -12.00 -20.98
N PRO A 52 11.69 -11.61 -21.76
CA PRO A 52 12.59 -12.54 -22.39
C PRO A 52 13.48 -13.33 -21.40
N ALA A 53 13.74 -12.78 -20.20
CA ALA A 53 14.50 -13.47 -19.15
C ALA A 53 13.69 -14.59 -18.46
N ILE A 54 12.36 -14.55 -18.61
CA ILE A 54 11.45 -15.55 -18.05
C ILE A 54 11.08 -16.52 -19.19
N ASN A 55 11.97 -17.45 -19.52
CA ASN A 55 11.75 -18.45 -20.54
C ASN A 55 10.40 -19.19 -20.35
N ASN A 56 9.62 -19.35 -21.46
CA ASN A 56 8.40 -20.16 -21.56
C ASN A 56 7.14 -19.63 -20.87
N LEU A 57 6.98 -18.32 -20.63
CA LEU A 57 5.68 -17.81 -20.26
C LEU A 57 4.74 -17.75 -21.48
N LYS A 58 3.61 -18.47 -21.40
CA LYS A 58 2.51 -18.30 -22.37
C LYS A 58 2.03 -16.85 -22.32
N SER A 59 1.73 -16.27 -23.50
CA SER A 59 1.27 -14.87 -23.60
C SER A 59 0.05 -14.58 -22.70
N SER A 60 -0.87 -15.53 -22.58
CA SER A 60 -2.04 -15.43 -21.70
C SER A 60 -1.64 -15.30 -20.22
N THR A 61 -0.67 -16.08 -19.74
CA THR A 61 -0.19 -16.00 -18.34
C THR A 61 0.47 -14.65 -18.07
N TYR A 62 1.22 -14.12 -19.03
CA TYR A 62 1.83 -12.80 -18.92
C TYR A 62 0.79 -11.69 -18.75
N VAL A 63 -0.28 -11.70 -19.54
CA VAL A 63 -1.37 -10.72 -19.42
C VAL A 63 -2.06 -10.81 -18.06
N ILE A 64 -2.29 -12.01 -17.55
CA ILE A 64 -2.87 -12.21 -16.20
C ILE A 64 -1.98 -11.58 -15.12
N TYR A 65 -0.65 -11.74 -15.18
CA TYR A 65 0.27 -11.11 -14.23
C TYR A 65 0.20 -9.58 -14.31
N LEU A 66 0.12 -9.00 -15.51
CA LEU A 66 0.00 -7.56 -15.67
C LEU A 66 -1.30 -7.03 -15.06
N ILE A 67 -2.42 -7.67 -15.35
CA ILE A 67 -3.73 -7.28 -14.81
C ILE A 67 -3.73 -7.42 -13.29
N SER A 68 -3.23 -8.53 -12.75
CA SER A 68 -3.15 -8.76 -11.30
C SER A 68 -2.28 -7.71 -10.61
N PHE A 69 -1.16 -7.32 -11.23
CA PHE A 69 -0.28 -6.30 -10.69
C PHE A 69 -0.99 -4.94 -10.59
N LEU A 70 -1.64 -4.51 -11.67
CA LEU A 70 -2.37 -3.25 -11.68
C LEU A 70 -3.55 -3.28 -10.70
N PHE A 71 -4.29 -4.37 -10.68
CA PHE A 71 -5.40 -4.55 -9.75
C PHE A 71 -4.95 -4.45 -8.30
N LEU A 72 -3.87 -5.14 -7.91
CA LEU A 72 -3.31 -5.09 -6.56
C LEU A 72 -2.80 -3.69 -6.20
N PHE A 73 -2.15 -2.99 -7.15
CA PHE A 73 -1.67 -1.64 -6.90
C PHE A 73 -2.81 -0.67 -6.59
N TYR A 74 -3.82 -0.64 -7.44
CA TYR A 74 -4.96 0.27 -7.23
C TYR A 74 -5.83 -0.16 -6.03
N SER A 75 -5.95 -1.46 -5.74
CA SER A 75 -6.61 -1.93 -4.52
C SER A 75 -5.86 -1.50 -3.26
N GLY A 76 -4.53 -1.49 -3.29
CA GLY A 76 -3.70 -0.94 -2.21
C GLY A 76 -3.92 0.56 -2.00
N LEU A 77 -3.96 1.35 -3.08
CA LEU A 77 -4.28 2.78 -3.01
C LEU A 77 -5.69 3.02 -2.45
N PHE A 78 -6.66 2.22 -2.87
CA PHE A 78 -8.02 2.28 -2.35
C PHE A 78 -8.08 1.94 -0.85
N ALA A 79 -7.38 0.88 -0.43
CA ALA A 79 -7.27 0.52 0.98
C ALA A 79 -6.63 1.64 1.81
N ALA A 80 -5.57 2.28 1.31
CA ALA A 80 -4.96 3.44 1.93
C ALA A 80 -5.96 4.57 2.13
N TYR A 81 -6.74 4.88 1.10
CA TYR A 81 -7.75 5.93 1.15
C TYR A 81 -8.82 5.66 2.22
N GLN A 82 -9.28 4.41 2.36
CA GLN A 82 -10.27 4.02 3.37
C GLN A 82 -9.68 3.99 4.80
N THR A 83 -8.41 3.65 4.94
CA THR A 83 -7.73 3.59 6.24
C THR A 83 -7.45 4.98 6.82
N PHE A 84 -7.25 5.95 5.96
CA PHE A 84 -6.76 7.27 6.33
C PHE A 84 -7.66 8.01 7.35
N PRO A 85 -8.99 8.14 7.14
CA PRO A 85 -9.87 8.81 8.10
C PRO A 85 -9.88 8.12 9.47
N ILE A 86 -9.79 6.78 9.47
CA ILE A 86 -9.82 5.98 10.70
C ILE A 86 -8.55 6.23 11.52
N GLY A 87 -7.38 6.22 10.87
CA GLY A 87 -6.10 6.50 11.51
C GLY A 87 -6.04 7.92 12.08
N ILE A 88 -6.48 8.93 11.33
CA ILE A 88 -6.52 10.31 11.84
C ILE A 88 -7.45 10.42 13.06
N LYS A 89 -8.67 9.90 12.98
CA LYS A 89 -9.62 9.94 14.10
C LYS A 89 -9.02 9.31 15.35
N PHE A 90 -8.35 8.17 15.20
CA PHE A 90 -7.70 7.48 16.32
C PHE A 90 -6.61 8.36 16.94
N LEU A 91 -5.70 8.92 16.14
CA LEU A 91 -4.61 9.75 16.64
C LEU A 91 -5.12 11.01 17.37
N LEU A 92 -6.22 11.57 16.88
CA LEU A 92 -6.81 12.77 17.47
C LEU A 92 -7.48 12.51 18.83
N GLN A 93 -7.93 11.28 19.10
CA GLN A 93 -8.53 10.91 20.39
C GLN A 93 -7.56 10.98 21.58
N PHE A 94 -6.23 10.91 21.31
CA PHE A 94 -5.21 10.99 22.35
C PHE A 94 -4.77 12.42 22.68
N ASN A 95 -5.24 13.41 21.93
CA ASN A 95 -4.87 14.79 22.17
C ASN A 95 -5.98 15.50 22.95
N GLU A 96 -5.65 15.97 24.13
CA GLU A 96 -6.53 16.78 25.01
C GLU A 96 -6.59 18.26 24.60
N SER A 97 -5.67 18.69 23.73
CA SER A 97 -5.55 20.08 23.28
C SER A 97 -6.12 20.26 21.88
N GLU A 98 -6.57 21.46 21.53
CA GLU A 98 -6.91 21.81 20.14
C GLU A 98 -5.69 21.64 19.23
N ILE A 99 -5.83 20.75 18.24
CA ILE A 99 -4.73 20.45 17.31
C ILE A 99 -4.87 21.35 16.09
N ILE A 100 -3.83 22.11 15.83
CA ILE A 100 -3.67 22.84 14.56
C ILE A 100 -3.06 21.89 13.54
N LEU A 101 -3.87 21.46 12.57
CA LEU A 101 -3.42 20.56 11.50
C LEU A 101 -2.54 21.33 10.51
N ARG A 102 -1.25 21.04 10.50
CA ARG A 102 -0.33 21.61 9.54
C ARG A 102 -0.54 21.01 8.15
N THR A 103 -0.79 21.84 7.16
CA THR A 103 -1.07 21.44 5.77
C THR A 103 -0.01 20.49 5.21
N GLN A 104 1.26 20.81 5.40
CA GLN A 104 2.38 20.01 4.92
C GLN A 104 2.38 18.60 5.52
N ASN A 105 2.23 18.49 6.85
CA ASN A 105 2.24 17.20 7.54
C ASN A 105 1.10 16.29 7.06
N TYR A 106 -0.09 16.86 6.89
CA TYR A 106 -1.24 16.13 6.36
C TYR A 106 -0.96 15.52 4.98
N PHE A 107 -0.53 16.34 4.02
CA PHE A 107 -0.28 15.86 2.66
C PHE A 107 0.90 14.89 2.58
N GLN A 108 1.94 15.09 3.38
CA GLN A 108 3.06 14.14 3.47
C GLN A 108 2.61 12.78 4.02
N LEU A 109 1.75 12.78 5.05
CA LEU A 109 1.20 11.56 5.63
C LEU A 109 0.35 10.80 4.60
N VAL A 110 -0.58 11.49 3.92
CA VAL A 110 -1.39 10.91 2.83
C VAL A 110 -0.51 10.28 1.75
N SER A 111 0.49 11.03 1.30
CA SER A 111 1.40 10.57 0.23
C SER A 111 2.17 9.33 0.64
N ARG A 112 2.74 9.32 1.84
CA ARG A 112 3.52 8.18 2.37
C ARG A 112 2.65 6.94 2.52
N ILE A 113 1.49 7.06 3.16
CA ILE A 113 0.58 5.92 3.36
C ILE A 113 0.13 5.37 2.01
N SER A 114 -0.27 6.21 1.06
CA SER A 114 -0.71 5.76 -0.26
C SER A 114 0.36 4.96 -1.00
N LEU A 115 1.61 5.46 -1.01
CA LEU A 115 2.73 4.76 -1.66
C LEU A 115 3.06 3.44 -0.97
N ILE A 116 3.10 3.43 0.37
CA ILE A 116 3.39 2.23 1.15
C ILE A 116 2.35 1.15 0.87
N PHE A 117 1.06 1.47 0.93
CA PHE A 117 -0.02 0.52 0.64
C PHE A 117 0.05 0.02 -0.81
N GLY A 118 0.18 0.92 -1.80
CA GLY A 118 0.27 0.55 -3.20
C GLY A 118 1.41 -0.44 -3.49
N ILE A 119 2.59 -0.19 -2.93
CA ILE A 119 3.77 -1.04 -3.10
C ILE A 119 3.62 -2.36 -2.31
N SER A 120 3.16 -2.30 -1.06
CA SER A 120 3.05 -3.48 -0.20
C SER A 120 2.01 -4.48 -0.69
N PHE A 121 0.95 -4.01 -1.33
CA PHE A 121 -0.04 -4.89 -1.97
C PHE A 121 0.51 -5.66 -3.17
N GLN A 122 1.74 -5.38 -3.62
CA GLN A 122 2.44 -6.22 -4.60
C GLN A 122 3.08 -7.47 -3.96
N THR A 123 3.30 -7.49 -2.64
CA THR A 123 3.93 -8.61 -1.93
C THR A 123 3.27 -9.97 -2.24
N PRO A 124 1.94 -10.11 -2.26
CA PRO A 124 1.29 -11.38 -2.62
C PRO A 124 1.66 -11.88 -4.01
N LEU A 125 1.74 -10.98 -4.99
CA LEU A 125 2.13 -11.34 -6.36
C LEU A 125 3.59 -11.79 -6.44
N VAL A 126 4.47 -11.13 -5.70
CA VAL A 126 5.88 -11.52 -5.60
C VAL A 126 5.99 -12.92 -4.97
N ILE A 127 5.28 -13.18 -3.86
CA ILE A 127 5.24 -14.50 -3.21
C ILE A 127 4.72 -15.56 -4.17
N TYR A 128 3.63 -15.29 -4.89
CA TYR A 128 3.07 -16.21 -5.89
C TYR A 128 4.12 -16.60 -6.93
N PHE A 129 4.84 -15.61 -7.47
CA PHE A 129 5.89 -15.83 -8.46
C PHE A 129 7.05 -16.65 -7.90
N LEU A 130 7.51 -16.36 -6.69
CA LEU A 130 8.61 -17.06 -6.02
C LEU A 130 8.27 -18.54 -5.75
N ILE A 131 7.04 -18.82 -5.32
CA ILE A 131 6.55 -20.21 -5.12
C ILE A 131 6.50 -20.93 -6.47
N LYS A 132 5.93 -20.30 -7.51
CA LYS A 132 5.79 -20.92 -8.83
C LYS A 132 7.11 -21.21 -9.52
N LYS A 133 8.16 -20.45 -9.18
CA LYS A 133 9.53 -20.70 -9.65
C LYS A 133 10.34 -21.66 -8.76
N ASN A 134 9.72 -22.25 -7.73
CA ASN A 134 10.36 -23.11 -6.72
C ASN A 134 11.52 -22.44 -5.97
N ILE A 135 11.55 -21.10 -5.92
CA ILE A 135 12.54 -20.34 -5.13
C ILE A 135 12.20 -20.45 -3.65
N ILE A 136 10.90 -20.38 -3.33
CA ILE A 136 10.39 -20.54 -1.96
C ILE A 136 9.42 -21.73 -1.94
N LYS A 137 9.56 -22.60 -0.94
CA LYS A 137 8.67 -23.74 -0.76
C LYS A 137 7.31 -23.31 -0.22
N LEU A 138 6.23 -23.81 -0.84
CA LEU A 138 4.86 -23.56 -0.38
C LEU A 138 4.66 -24.01 1.09
N SER A 139 5.36 -25.08 1.52
CA SER A 139 5.29 -25.60 2.89
C SER A 139 5.69 -24.59 3.97
N LEU A 140 6.50 -23.58 3.65
CA LEU A 140 6.84 -22.51 4.60
C LEU A 140 5.61 -21.69 5.00
N PHE A 141 4.69 -21.48 4.08
CA PHE A 141 3.46 -20.72 4.33
C PHE A 141 2.35 -21.60 4.92
N THR A 142 2.22 -22.84 4.46
CA THR A 142 1.15 -23.75 4.91
C THR A 142 1.39 -24.30 6.31
N ASN A 143 2.63 -24.62 6.66
CA ASN A 143 2.98 -25.22 7.94
C ASN A 143 3.17 -24.20 9.06
N ASN A 144 3.54 -22.96 8.71
CA ASN A 144 3.95 -21.93 9.66
C ASN A 144 3.06 -20.69 9.53
N ARG A 145 1.72 -20.87 9.52
CA ARG A 145 0.77 -19.74 9.33
C ARG A 145 0.88 -18.67 10.40
N LYS A 146 1.13 -19.07 11.65
CA LYS A 146 1.29 -18.13 12.78
C LYS A 146 2.53 -17.26 12.60
N GLU A 147 3.63 -17.85 12.20
CA GLU A 147 4.90 -17.17 11.96
C GLU A 147 4.78 -16.23 10.76
N VAL A 148 4.08 -16.65 9.71
CA VAL A 148 3.78 -15.78 8.55
C VAL A 148 2.93 -14.59 8.98
N PHE A 149 1.90 -14.78 9.80
CA PHE A 149 1.09 -13.68 10.32
C PHE A 149 1.93 -12.71 11.15
N ILE A 150 2.77 -13.21 12.06
CA ILE A 150 3.67 -12.39 12.87
C ILE A 150 4.66 -11.63 11.98
N PHE A 151 5.21 -12.27 10.96
CA PHE A 151 6.10 -11.62 10.00
C PHE A 151 5.40 -10.48 9.25
N VAL A 152 4.18 -10.72 8.75
CA VAL A 152 3.38 -9.68 8.09
C VAL A 152 3.05 -8.54 9.05
N LEU A 153 2.76 -8.83 10.31
CA LEU A 153 2.49 -7.83 11.33
C LEU A 153 3.73 -6.96 11.63
N ILE A 154 4.90 -7.57 11.79
CA ILE A 154 6.17 -6.85 11.96
C ILE A 154 6.47 -6.00 10.72
N PHE A 155 6.32 -6.57 9.53
CA PHE A 155 6.51 -5.87 8.27
C PHE A 155 5.57 -4.65 8.16
N SER A 156 4.30 -4.83 8.52
CA SER A 156 3.31 -3.75 8.58
C SER A 156 3.69 -2.67 9.58
N ALA A 157 4.20 -3.05 10.76
CA ALA A 157 4.64 -2.12 11.80
C ALA A 157 5.82 -1.23 11.35
N ILE A 158 6.74 -1.79 10.57
CA ILE A 158 7.87 -1.03 10.01
C ILE A 158 7.38 -0.04 8.94
N LEU A 159 6.38 -0.43 8.16
CA LEU A 159 5.88 0.35 7.04
C LEU A 159 4.88 1.44 7.46
N THR A 160 4.09 1.22 8.49
CA THR A 160 3.10 2.20 8.95
C THR A 160 3.78 3.39 9.62
N PRO A 161 3.65 4.61 9.07
CA PRO A 161 4.35 5.78 9.61
C PRO A 161 3.73 6.31 10.93
N THR A 162 2.53 5.89 11.26
CA THR A 162 1.77 6.36 12.42
C THR A 162 2.06 5.56 13.68
N GLY A 163 2.55 4.31 13.56
CA GLY A 163 2.89 3.45 14.70
C GLY A 163 1.72 3.09 15.62
N ASP A 164 0.49 3.43 15.23
CA ASP A 164 -0.70 3.15 16.04
C ASP A 164 -1.25 1.74 15.76
N PRO A 165 -1.82 1.05 16.79
CA PRO A 165 -2.29 -0.33 16.63
C PRO A 165 -3.46 -0.47 15.63
N ILE A 166 -4.31 0.55 15.49
CA ILE A 166 -5.48 0.47 14.62
C ILE A 166 -5.06 0.49 13.15
N THR A 167 -4.25 1.46 12.74
CA THR A 167 -3.73 1.52 11.36
C THR A 167 -2.86 0.31 11.05
N LEU A 168 -2.10 -0.21 12.04
CA LEU A 168 -1.33 -1.43 11.91
C LEU A 168 -2.22 -2.63 11.53
N PHE A 169 -3.30 -2.88 12.28
CA PHE A 169 -4.20 -4.00 11.99
C PHE A 169 -4.98 -3.81 10.69
N ILE A 170 -5.45 -2.60 10.41
CA ILE A 170 -6.16 -2.28 9.15
C ILE A 170 -5.27 -2.53 7.92
N PHE A 171 -3.95 -2.35 8.04
CA PHE A 171 -3.00 -2.68 6.99
C PHE A 171 -2.65 -4.17 6.96
N THR A 172 -2.41 -4.78 8.12
CA THR A 172 -1.96 -6.17 8.24
C THR A 172 -3.03 -7.15 7.75
N ILE A 173 -4.30 -6.96 8.14
CA ILE A 173 -5.38 -7.90 7.84
C ILE A 173 -5.58 -8.10 6.33
N PRO A 174 -5.81 -7.07 5.51
CA PRO A 174 -5.99 -7.28 4.08
C PRO A 174 -4.73 -7.82 3.39
N LEU A 175 -3.54 -7.40 3.83
CA LEU A 175 -2.29 -7.92 3.28
C LEU A 175 -2.11 -9.41 3.58
N TYR A 176 -2.38 -9.83 4.82
CA TYR A 176 -2.34 -11.24 5.20
C TYR A 176 -3.38 -12.08 4.45
N LEU A 177 -4.61 -11.59 4.29
CA LEU A 177 -5.65 -12.27 3.52
C LEU A 177 -5.25 -12.48 2.06
N LEU A 178 -4.60 -11.48 1.44
CA LEU A 178 -4.08 -11.61 0.08
C LEU A 178 -2.97 -12.66 -0.01
N ILE A 179 -2.08 -12.74 1.00
CA ILE A 179 -1.04 -13.78 1.06
C ILE A 179 -1.68 -15.17 1.22
N GLU A 180 -2.66 -15.33 2.12
CA GLU A 180 -3.39 -16.61 2.28
C GLU A 180 -4.10 -17.04 0.98
N LEU A 181 -4.69 -16.08 0.26
CA LEU A 181 -5.29 -16.35 -1.04
C LEU A 181 -4.25 -16.89 -2.04
N VAL A 182 -3.05 -16.30 -2.08
CA VAL A 182 -1.95 -16.77 -2.93
C VAL A 182 -1.51 -18.18 -2.54
N VAL A 183 -1.38 -18.45 -1.23
CA VAL A 183 -1.03 -19.78 -0.73
C VAL A 183 -2.09 -20.81 -1.13
N TYR A 184 -3.36 -20.47 -0.98
CA TYR A 184 -4.48 -21.30 -1.40
C TYR A 184 -4.49 -21.61 -2.90
N LEU A 185 -4.24 -20.59 -3.74
CA LEU A 185 -4.17 -20.77 -5.20
C LEU A 185 -3.01 -21.69 -5.61
N ASN A 186 -1.86 -21.61 -4.90
CA ASN A 186 -0.71 -22.47 -5.19
C ASN A 186 -0.87 -23.90 -4.63
N SER A 187 -1.70 -24.11 -3.60
CA SER A 187 -1.96 -25.43 -3.04
C SER A 187 -2.90 -26.28 -3.90
N ARG A 188 -3.66 -25.65 -4.80
CA ARG A 188 -4.59 -26.32 -5.73
C ARG A 188 -3.97 -26.69 -7.08
N ASN A 189 -2.81 -26.14 -7.41
CA ASN A 189 -2.07 -26.42 -8.64
C ASN A 189 -0.88 -27.36 -8.38
#